data_7e3cf8adc515cf70ec75bd22c69acd52
#
_entry.id   7e3cf8adc515cf70ec75bd22c69acd52
#
_cell.length_a   1.000
_cell.length_b   1.000
_cell.length_c   1.000
_cell.angle_alpha   90.00
_cell.angle_beta   90.00
_cell.angle_gamma   90.00
#
_symmetry.space_group_name_H-M   'P 1'
#
loop_
_entity.id
_entity.type
_entity.pdbx_description
1 polymer ?
#
loop_
_entity_poly.entity_id
_entity_poly.type
_entity_poly.pdbx_seq_one_letter_code
_entity_poly.pdbx_strand_id
1 'polypeptide(L)'
;MSSDKLTGFKRIIRTFSLIRKESIRHQRSAIAIVIEMIRLFIKNTIGPNYYLQAGMADPRMSWDYKKSHISNKDYYQALDKLNPRPYRKITQHKLAEKSFLQFAKIPCTEFIGFLAPIKGFDYQGSPLNDDDQVILLLTQFVDTTVCIKIPEGFGGDGFYSGKILLENGILKMKALNEDDTLTVTQVLDRYRQVIAGEGLLFEAFAKQHSTFAKFNPSSVNTLRIWVLETNQAVKVIGTYIRIGRQGKLTDNAGSGGIMCPVNLKTGVLGKGLTTAVPFRENFEQHPDHQAQIYGVKLPYWNEVIDCATDTLKKLPYTRFVGLDLAMTTTGPIIIEVNVCPDKNGAANGMISSDIIKQAAQECTLTD
;
A
#
# COMPACT_ATOMS: atom_id res chain seq x y z
N MET A 1 -1.61 -16.56 -4.77
CA MET A 1 -1.26 -17.23 -6.06
C MET A 1 0.16 -17.72 -5.98
N SER A 2 0.37 -19.04 -6.01
CA SER A 2 1.70 -19.65 -6.00
C SER A 2 2.49 -19.13 -7.20
N SER A 3 3.61 -18.48 -6.95
CA SER A 3 4.58 -18.14 -7.98
C SER A 3 5.19 -19.48 -8.47
N ASP A 4 4.66 -20.02 -9.56
CA ASP A 4 5.33 -21.09 -10.30
C ASP A 4 6.77 -20.62 -10.56
N LYS A 5 7.73 -21.25 -9.89
CA LYS A 5 9.16 -21.07 -10.13
C LYS A 5 9.45 -21.62 -11.53
N LEU A 6 9.23 -20.77 -12.54
CA LEU A 6 9.59 -21.09 -13.91
C LEU A 6 11.06 -21.53 -13.94
N THR A 7 11.34 -22.70 -14.53
CA THR A 7 12.71 -23.15 -14.78
C THR A 7 13.48 -22.10 -15.58
N GLY A 8 14.79 -22.02 -15.43
CA GLY A 8 15.62 -20.98 -16.06
C GLY A 8 15.34 -20.79 -17.56
N PHE A 9 15.13 -21.89 -18.29
CA PHE A 9 14.83 -21.87 -19.72
C PHE A 9 13.47 -21.23 -20.05
N LYS A 10 12.39 -21.58 -19.33
CA LYS A 10 11.06 -20.97 -19.49
C LYS A 10 11.10 -19.48 -19.18
N ARG A 11 11.92 -19.05 -18.22
CA ARG A 11 12.12 -17.65 -17.87
C ARG A 11 12.78 -16.86 -19.00
N ILE A 12 13.77 -17.45 -19.67
CA ILE A 12 14.46 -16.85 -20.82
C ILE A 12 13.48 -16.68 -21.98
N ILE A 13 12.75 -17.71 -22.37
CA ILE A 13 11.75 -17.67 -23.46
C ILE A 13 10.70 -16.59 -23.16
N ARG A 14 10.19 -16.54 -21.94
CA ARG A 14 9.24 -15.50 -21.52
C ARG A 14 9.84 -14.10 -21.69
N THR A 15 11.08 -13.87 -21.28
CA THR A 15 11.74 -12.56 -21.41
C THR A 15 11.86 -12.14 -22.88
N PHE A 16 12.27 -13.03 -23.78
CA PHE A 16 12.33 -12.72 -25.22
C PHE A 16 10.95 -12.41 -25.80
N SER A 17 9.93 -13.19 -25.46
CA SER A 17 8.55 -12.92 -25.87
C SER A 17 8.10 -11.52 -25.42
N LEU A 18 8.43 -11.10 -24.20
CA LEU A 18 8.11 -9.79 -23.65
C LEU A 18 8.86 -8.66 -24.37
N ILE A 19 10.16 -8.85 -24.63
CA ILE A 19 10.97 -7.88 -25.39
C ILE A 19 10.37 -7.67 -26.79
N ARG A 20 9.97 -8.75 -27.48
CA ARG A 20 9.31 -8.65 -28.79
C ARG A 20 8.02 -7.83 -28.72
N LYS A 21 7.20 -8.07 -27.71
CA LYS A 21 5.95 -7.35 -27.51
C LYS A 21 6.18 -5.86 -27.24
N GLU A 22 7.15 -5.51 -26.36
CA GLU A 22 7.53 -4.12 -26.09
C GLU A 22 8.13 -3.45 -27.34
N SER A 23 8.89 -4.18 -28.13
CA SER A 23 9.42 -3.73 -29.43
C SER A 23 8.30 -3.29 -30.39
N ILE A 24 7.26 -4.13 -30.52
CA ILE A 24 6.09 -3.83 -31.36
C ILE A 24 5.31 -2.63 -30.79
N ARG A 25 5.02 -2.66 -29.49
CA ARG A 25 4.24 -1.63 -28.78
C ARG A 25 4.84 -0.23 -28.93
N HIS A 26 6.15 -0.13 -28.78
CA HIS A 26 6.88 1.14 -28.80
C HIS A 26 7.53 1.46 -30.15
N GLN A 27 7.30 0.63 -31.17
CA GLN A 27 7.94 0.76 -32.49
C GLN A 27 9.48 0.93 -32.39
N ARG A 28 10.09 0.16 -31.45
CA ARG A 28 11.52 0.16 -31.18
C ARG A 28 12.16 -1.16 -31.61
N SER A 29 13.42 -1.11 -32.07
CA SER A 29 14.19 -2.32 -32.32
C SER A 29 14.34 -3.16 -31.04
N ALA A 30 14.04 -4.46 -31.11
CA ALA A 30 14.25 -5.40 -30.02
C ALA A 30 15.74 -5.43 -29.61
N ILE A 31 16.67 -5.28 -30.56
CA ILE A 31 18.10 -5.22 -30.29
C ILE A 31 18.43 -3.97 -29.48
N ALA A 32 17.85 -2.81 -29.79
CA ALA A 32 18.06 -1.59 -29.03
C ALA A 32 17.56 -1.73 -27.57
N ILE A 33 16.42 -2.42 -27.35
CA ILE A 33 15.92 -2.71 -26.02
C ILE A 33 16.92 -3.61 -25.26
N VAL A 34 17.44 -4.67 -25.88
CA VAL A 34 18.42 -5.57 -25.26
C VAL A 34 19.71 -4.82 -24.91
N ILE A 35 20.22 -3.99 -25.80
CA ILE A 35 21.42 -3.17 -25.53
C ILE A 35 21.19 -2.23 -24.33
N GLU A 36 20.04 -1.60 -24.27
CA GLU A 36 19.65 -0.73 -23.13
C GLU A 36 19.58 -1.52 -21.82
N MET A 37 18.99 -2.72 -21.84
CA MET A 37 18.95 -3.63 -20.68
C MET A 37 20.34 -4.02 -20.22
N ILE A 38 21.23 -4.38 -21.13
CA ILE A 38 22.65 -4.72 -20.82
C ILE A 38 23.37 -3.51 -20.19
N ARG A 39 23.19 -2.32 -20.75
CA ARG A 39 23.80 -1.08 -20.20
C ARG A 39 23.32 -0.80 -18.77
N LEU A 40 22.02 -0.95 -18.49
CA LEU A 40 21.46 -0.78 -17.15
C LEU A 40 21.91 -1.89 -16.19
N PHE A 41 22.04 -3.12 -16.68
CA PHE A 41 22.57 -4.23 -15.88
C PHE A 41 24.03 -3.98 -15.46
N ILE A 42 24.89 -3.59 -16.40
CA ILE A 42 26.30 -3.28 -16.11
C ILE A 42 26.42 -2.10 -15.13
N LYS A 43 25.59 -1.06 -15.31
CA LYS A 43 25.69 0.16 -14.50
C LYS A 43 25.07 0.02 -13.11
N ASN A 44 23.87 -0.55 -13.01
CA ASN A 44 23.02 -0.51 -11.82
C ASN A 44 22.54 -1.89 -11.38
N THR A 45 22.99 -2.96 -12.03
CA THR A 45 22.59 -4.35 -11.79
C THR A 45 21.06 -4.54 -11.92
N ILE A 46 20.41 -3.75 -12.79
CA ILE A 46 18.99 -3.83 -13.07
C ILE A 46 18.71 -5.01 -13.97
N GLY A 47 18.03 -6.04 -13.46
CA GLY A 47 17.69 -7.22 -14.23
C GLY A 47 16.53 -7.01 -15.23
N PRO A 48 16.43 -7.91 -16.25
CA PRO A 48 15.42 -7.83 -17.31
C PRO A 48 13.99 -7.71 -16.81
N ASN A 49 13.64 -8.47 -15.76
CA ASN A 49 12.29 -8.44 -15.21
C ASN A 49 11.92 -7.05 -14.68
N TYR A 50 12.80 -6.42 -13.90
CA TYR A 50 12.54 -5.09 -13.37
C TYR A 50 12.46 -4.05 -14.50
N TYR A 51 13.35 -4.12 -15.49
CA TYR A 51 13.33 -3.24 -16.66
C TYR A 51 11.95 -3.28 -17.37
N LEU A 52 11.45 -4.48 -17.61
CA LEU A 52 10.14 -4.68 -18.27
C LEU A 52 8.97 -4.25 -17.36
N GLN A 53 9.01 -4.59 -16.08
CA GLN A 53 7.99 -4.18 -15.10
C GLN A 53 7.93 -2.66 -14.94
N ALA A 54 9.08 -2.00 -14.95
CA ALA A 54 9.17 -0.55 -14.85
C ALA A 54 8.75 0.18 -16.15
N GLY A 55 8.43 -0.56 -17.23
CA GLY A 55 8.08 0.02 -18.51
C GLY A 55 9.22 0.79 -19.16
N MET A 56 10.48 0.44 -18.83
CA MET A 56 11.67 1.17 -19.29
C MET A 56 11.94 1.01 -20.80
N ALA A 57 11.22 0.13 -21.48
CA ALA A 57 11.24 0.03 -22.94
C ALA A 57 10.61 1.26 -23.63
N ASP A 58 9.81 2.06 -22.92
CA ASP A 58 9.21 3.29 -23.43
C ASP A 58 10.30 4.31 -23.81
N PRO A 59 10.40 4.75 -25.08
CA PRO A 59 11.41 5.72 -25.52
C PRO A 59 11.21 7.12 -24.94
N ARG A 60 10.03 7.42 -24.41
CA ARG A 60 9.71 8.71 -23.76
C ARG A 60 10.35 8.82 -22.37
N MET A 61 10.71 7.69 -21.74
CA MET A 61 11.44 7.71 -20.49
C MET A 61 12.91 8.11 -20.73
N SER A 62 13.36 9.17 -20.06
CA SER A 62 14.72 9.65 -20.17
C SER A 62 15.73 8.62 -19.66
N TRP A 63 16.93 8.63 -20.23
CA TRP A 63 18.03 7.77 -19.78
C TRP A 63 18.41 8.05 -18.32
N ASP A 64 18.36 9.31 -17.90
CA ASP A 64 18.68 9.70 -16.52
C ASP A 64 17.68 9.12 -15.52
N TYR A 65 16.39 9.14 -15.85
CA TYR A 65 15.39 8.48 -15.04
C TYR A 65 15.62 6.96 -14.95
N LYS A 66 15.89 6.29 -16.08
CA LYS A 66 16.19 4.84 -16.06
C LYS A 66 17.40 4.51 -15.19
N LYS A 67 18.45 5.37 -15.22
CA LYS A 67 19.65 5.21 -14.39
C LYS A 67 19.43 5.50 -12.90
N SER A 68 18.39 6.24 -12.54
CA SER A 68 18.09 6.55 -11.14
C SER A 68 17.46 5.38 -10.38
N HIS A 69 17.25 4.24 -11.04
CA HIS A 69 16.82 3.01 -10.39
C HIS A 69 18.03 2.16 -9.95
N ILE A 70 17.90 1.50 -8.80
CA ILE A 70 18.91 0.61 -8.23
C ILE A 70 18.47 -0.85 -8.25
N SER A 71 19.42 -1.79 -8.05
CA SER A 71 19.10 -3.22 -7.97
C SER A 71 18.30 -3.57 -6.72
N ASN A 72 17.66 -4.74 -6.70
CA ASN A 72 17.02 -5.24 -5.48
C ASN A 72 18.04 -5.40 -4.35
N LYS A 73 19.26 -5.90 -4.67
CA LYS A 73 20.31 -6.06 -3.68
C LYS A 73 20.67 -4.73 -3.02
N ASP A 74 20.95 -3.70 -3.83
CA ASP A 74 21.30 -2.37 -3.31
C ASP A 74 20.15 -1.75 -2.51
N TYR A 75 18.91 -1.95 -2.98
CA TYR A 75 17.74 -1.44 -2.29
C TYR A 75 17.58 -2.03 -0.89
N TYR A 76 17.62 -3.37 -0.75
CA TYR A 76 17.46 -4.00 0.56
C TYR A 76 18.66 -3.78 1.46
N GLN A 77 19.87 -3.66 0.93
CA GLN A 77 21.05 -3.27 1.71
C GLN A 77 20.93 -1.84 2.24
N ALA A 78 20.44 -0.90 1.43
CA ALA A 78 20.17 0.46 1.88
C ALA A 78 19.06 0.49 2.94
N LEU A 79 18.00 -0.29 2.72
CA LEU A 79 16.89 -0.39 3.66
C LEU A 79 17.32 -0.96 5.03
N ASP A 80 18.19 -1.96 5.07
CA ASP A 80 18.69 -2.53 6.32
C ASP A 80 19.53 -1.51 7.14
N LYS A 81 20.16 -0.53 6.48
CA LYS A 81 20.86 0.58 7.14
C LYS A 81 19.92 1.69 7.61
N LEU A 82 18.97 2.08 6.75
CA LEU A 82 18.02 3.15 7.06
C LEU A 82 17.00 2.75 8.14
N ASN A 83 16.65 1.47 8.17
CA ASN A 83 15.65 0.92 9.08
C ASN A 83 16.20 -0.35 9.74
N PRO A 84 16.95 -0.27 10.83
CA PRO A 84 17.50 -1.44 11.51
C PRO A 84 16.41 -2.41 11.93
N ARG A 85 16.62 -3.70 11.67
CA ARG A 85 15.60 -4.76 11.83
C ARG A 85 14.91 -4.82 13.18
N PRO A 86 15.60 -4.63 14.33
CA PRO A 86 14.94 -4.67 15.65
C PRO A 86 13.79 -3.66 15.79
N TYR A 87 13.91 -2.49 15.16
CA TYR A 87 12.92 -1.41 15.29
C TYR A 87 11.73 -1.54 14.32
N ARG A 88 11.81 -2.41 13.31
CA ARG A 88 10.71 -2.65 12.36
C ARG A 88 9.49 -3.28 13.02
N LYS A 89 9.64 -3.92 14.16
CA LYS A 89 8.57 -4.58 14.91
C LYS A 89 7.42 -3.64 15.28
N ILE A 90 7.69 -2.36 15.50
CA ILE A 90 6.67 -1.36 15.85
C ILE A 90 5.54 -1.33 14.81
N THR A 91 5.88 -1.46 13.53
CA THR A 91 4.89 -1.34 12.43
C THR A 91 4.56 -2.67 11.74
N GLN A 92 5.20 -3.76 12.15
CA GLN A 92 4.92 -5.10 11.59
C GLN A 92 3.72 -5.79 12.23
N HIS A 93 3.25 -5.28 13.37
CA HIS A 93 2.06 -5.76 14.05
C HIS A 93 1.06 -4.60 14.18
N LYS A 94 -0.10 -4.70 13.54
CA LYS A 94 -1.06 -3.59 13.38
C LYS A 94 -1.55 -3.00 14.70
N LEU A 95 -1.68 -3.82 15.77
CA LEU A 95 -2.02 -3.30 17.10
C LEU A 95 -0.89 -2.44 17.68
N ALA A 96 0.38 -2.87 17.56
CA ALA A 96 1.52 -2.10 18.02
C ALA A 96 1.69 -0.80 17.23
N GLU A 97 1.54 -0.88 15.91
CA GLU A 97 1.53 0.30 15.02
C GLU A 97 0.43 1.29 15.43
N LYS A 98 -0.81 0.81 15.60
CA LYS A 98 -1.95 1.63 16.02
C LYS A 98 -1.68 2.33 17.35
N SER A 99 -1.19 1.59 18.35
CA SER A 99 -0.87 2.13 19.67
C SER A 99 0.20 3.23 19.57
N PHE A 100 1.23 3.00 18.75
CA PHE A 100 2.26 4.02 18.50
C PHE A 100 1.69 5.26 17.82
N LEU A 101 0.91 5.11 16.75
CA LEU A 101 0.32 6.25 16.01
C LEU A 101 -0.57 7.09 16.93
N GLN A 102 -1.41 6.47 17.75
CA GLN A 102 -2.27 7.16 18.71
C GLN A 102 -1.46 7.89 19.78
N PHE A 103 -0.45 7.22 20.37
CA PHE A 103 0.43 7.83 21.38
C PHE A 103 1.21 9.02 20.80
N ALA A 104 1.71 8.89 19.57
CA ALA A 104 2.43 9.95 18.85
C ALA A 104 1.50 11.05 18.32
N LYS A 105 0.17 10.94 18.52
CA LYS A 105 -0.85 11.86 18.01
C LYS A 105 -0.77 12.02 16.48
N ILE A 106 -0.54 10.93 15.79
CA ILE A 106 -0.59 10.85 14.33
C ILE A 106 -2.01 10.45 13.93
N PRO A 107 -2.68 11.20 13.02
CA PRO A 107 -4.01 10.86 12.57
C PRO A 107 -4.06 9.44 11.96
N CYS A 108 -4.91 8.59 12.50
CA CYS A 108 -5.10 7.21 12.04
C CYS A 108 -6.55 6.76 12.26
N THR A 109 -6.93 5.57 11.78
CA THR A 109 -8.25 4.98 12.04
C THR A 109 -8.45 4.75 13.53
N GLU A 110 -9.68 4.92 14.03
CA GLU A 110 -10.01 4.69 15.43
C GLU A 110 -9.94 3.21 15.77
N PHE A 111 -9.32 2.89 16.90
CA PHE A 111 -9.29 1.57 17.47
C PHE A 111 -10.63 1.27 18.15
N ILE A 112 -11.20 0.11 17.85
CA ILE A 112 -12.45 -0.38 18.48
C ILE A 112 -12.12 -1.48 19.47
N GLY A 113 -11.31 -2.47 19.08
CA GLY A 113 -10.97 -3.56 19.96
C GLY A 113 -9.97 -4.54 19.33
N PHE A 114 -9.37 -5.33 20.19
CA PHE A 114 -8.50 -6.43 19.82
C PHE A 114 -9.00 -7.71 20.50
N LEU A 115 -9.62 -8.59 19.72
CA LEU A 115 -10.08 -9.89 20.19
C LEU A 115 -8.90 -10.87 20.25
N ALA A 116 -8.63 -11.39 21.45
CA ALA A 116 -7.68 -12.48 21.65
C ALA A 116 -8.05 -13.30 22.89
N PRO A 117 -7.86 -14.63 22.93
CA PRO A 117 -8.41 -15.50 23.96
C PRO A 117 -8.02 -15.16 25.42
N ILE A 118 -6.84 -14.52 25.60
CA ILE A 118 -6.32 -14.23 26.95
C ILE A 118 -6.03 -12.73 27.16
N LYS A 119 -5.59 -12.02 26.11
CA LYS A 119 -5.08 -10.65 26.19
C LYS A 119 -5.85 -9.67 25.31
N GLY A 120 -7.09 -10.03 24.96
CA GLY A 120 -7.97 -9.14 24.19
C GLY A 120 -8.50 -8.01 25.05
N PHE A 121 -8.71 -6.84 24.42
CA PHE A 121 -9.27 -5.66 25.09
C PHE A 121 -9.96 -4.73 24.06
N ASP A 122 -10.93 -3.97 24.52
CA ASP A 122 -11.60 -2.94 23.74
C ASP A 122 -10.94 -1.56 23.91
N TYR A 123 -11.50 -0.54 23.24
CA TYR A 123 -11.00 0.84 23.29
C TYR A 123 -11.11 1.49 24.69
N GLN A 124 -11.87 0.91 25.62
CA GLN A 124 -11.98 1.34 27.01
C GLN A 124 -11.05 0.56 27.94
N GLY A 125 -10.36 -0.47 27.42
CA GLY A 125 -9.51 -1.37 28.21
C GLY A 125 -10.25 -2.53 28.86
N SER A 126 -11.54 -2.74 28.55
CA SER A 126 -12.32 -3.88 29.02
C SER A 126 -11.92 -5.16 28.30
N PRO A 127 -11.99 -6.35 28.95
CA PRO A 127 -11.65 -7.61 28.30
C PRO A 127 -12.46 -7.87 27.02
N LEU A 128 -11.78 -8.39 25.99
CA LEU A 128 -12.38 -8.80 24.71
C LEU A 128 -11.80 -10.16 24.31
N ASN A 129 -12.31 -11.24 24.95
CA ASN A 129 -11.71 -12.57 24.86
C ASN A 129 -12.62 -13.60 24.20
N ASP A 130 -13.88 -13.29 24.01
CA ASP A 130 -14.87 -14.19 23.44
C ASP A 130 -15.89 -13.45 22.52
N ASP A 131 -16.73 -14.21 21.88
CA ASP A 131 -17.75 -13.71 20.93
C ASP A 131 -18.82 -12.84 21.61
N ASP A 132 -19.24 -13.19 22.81
CA ASP A 132 -20.30 -12.45 23.51
C ASP A 132 -19.83 -11.03 23.83
N GLN A 133 -18.57 -10.89 24.24
CA GLN A 133 -17.95 -9.59 24.47
C GLN A 133 -17.80 -8.78 23.18
N VAL A 134 -17.46 -9.43 22.06
CA VAL A 134 -17.45 -8.77 20.73
C VAL A 134 -18.84 -8.31 20.32
N ILE A 135 -19.85 -9.16 20.50
CA ILE A 135 -21.25 -8.82 20.18
C ILE A 135 -21.68 -7.63 21.03
N LEU A 136 -21.41 -7.65 22.34
CA LEU A 136 -21.74 -6.56 23.25
C LEU A 136 -21.02 -5.26 22.84
N LEU A 137 -19.72 -5.32 22.53
CA LEU A 137 -18.95 -4.18 22.06
C LEU A 137 -19.55 -3.60 20.77
N LEU A 138 -19.82 -4.44 19.78
CA LEU A 138 -20.31 -3.99 18.47
C LEU A 138 -21.75 -3.46 18.47
N THR A 139 -22.55 -3.73 19.52
CA THR A 139 -23.87 -3.07 19.67
C THR A 139 -23.75 -1.56 19.78
N GLN A 140 -22.63 -1.02 20.26
CA GLN A 140 -22.37 0.43 20.35
C GLN A 140 -22.08 1.05 18.98
N PHE A 141 -21.81 0.22 17.97
CA PHE A 141 -21.46 0.62 16.61
C PHE A 141 -22.53 0.30 15.57
N VAL A 142 -23.76 0.06 15.99
CA VAL A 142 -24.90 -0.14 15.07
C VAL A 142 -25.00 1.04 14.11
N ASP A 143 -25.32 0.77 12.85
CA ASP A 143 -25.37 1.70 11.73
C ASP A 143 -24.01 2.30 11.30
N THR A 144 -22.90 1.91 11.92
CA THR A 144 -21.55 2.28 11.48
C THR A 144 -20.88 1.12 10.72
N THR A 145 -19.82 1.43 10.00
CA THR A 145 -19.01 0.43 9.32
C THR A 145 -17.75 0.14 10.13
N VAL A 146 -17.47 -1.13 10.36
CA VAL A 146 -16.31 -1.64 11.10
C VAL A 146 -15.42 -2.44 10.17
N CYS A 147 -14.11 -2.30 10.35
CA CYS A 147 -13.08 -3.08 9.68
C CYS A 147 -12.53 -4.16 10.61
N ILE A 148 -12.26 -5.32 10.04
CA ILE A 148 -11.59 -6.45 10.69
C ILE A 148 -10.26 -6.68 9.98
N LYS A 149 -9.17 -6.78 10.73
CA LYS A 149 -7.81 -6.97 10.22
C LYS A 149 -7.06 -8.05 10.99
N ILE A 150 -6.27 -8.84 10.27
CA ILE A 150 -5.30 -9.74 10.87
C ILE A 150 -4.08 -8.92 11.30
N PRO A 151 -3.59 -9.03 12.56
CA PRO A 151 -2.50 -8.20 13.08
C PRO A 151 -1.22 -8.22 12.26
N GLU A 152 -0.78 -9.40 11.81
CA GLU A 152 0.42 -9.58 10.98
C GLU A 152 0.09 -9.86 9.50
N GLY A 153 -1.17 -9.69 9.05
CA GLY A 153 -1.60 -9.89 7.66
C GLY A 153 -1.01 -8.88 6.69
N PHE A 154 -0.71 -9.32 5.46
CA PHE A 154 -0.12 -8.51 4.39
C PHE A 154 -1.03 -8.42 3.17
N GLY A 155 -0.94 -7.29 2.44
CA GLY A 155 -1.59 -7.15 1.13
C GLY A 155 -3.12 -7.22 1.14
N GLY A 156 -3.75 -6.95 2.28
CA GLY A 156 -5.20 -7.05 2.45
C GLY A 156 -5.70 -8.46 2.70
N ASP A 157 -4.81 -9.42 2.98
CA ASP A 157 -5.20 -10.77 3.36
C ASP A 157 -5.99 -10.76 4.67
N GLY A 158 -7.13 -11.47 4.69
CA GLY A 158 -8.05 -11.50 5.81
C GLY A 158 -8.70 -10.15 6.17
N PHE A 159 -8.66 -9.14 5.30
CA PHE A 159 -9.39 -7.89 5.51
C PHE A 159 -10.89 -8.10 5.25
N TYR A 160 -11.70 -7.64 6.18
CA TYR A 160 -13.15 -7.61 6.05
C TYR A 160 -13.68 -6.26 6.51
N SER A 161 -14.73 -5.77 5.90
CA SER A 161 -15.45 -4.58 6.36
C SER A 161 -16.93 -4.74 6.12
N GLY A 162 -17.72 -4.34 7.11
CA GLY A 162 -19.17 -4.44 7.03
C GLY A 162 -19.87 -3.41 7.89
N LYS A 163 -21.08 -3.02 7.46
CA LYS A 163 -21.99 -2.20 8.25
C LYS A 163 -22.61 -3.07 9.35
N ILE A 164 -22.54 -2.58 10.58
CA ILE A 164 -23.18 -3.24 11.73
C ILE A 164 -24.70 -2.96 11.69
N LEU A 165 -25.50 -4.00 11.76
CA LEU A 165 -26.95 -3.95 11.73
C LEU A 165 -27.52 -4.72 12.92
N LEU A 166 -28.61 -4.22 13.48
CA LEU A 166 -29.40 -4.93 14.50
C LEU A 166 -30.74 -5.31 13.89
N GLU A 167 -30.97 -6.60 13.63
CA GLU A 167 -32.16 -7.13 13.01
C GLU A 167 -32.80 -8.21 13.91
N ASN A 168 -34.02 -8.02 14.35
CA ASN A 168 -34.75 -8.95 15.25
C ASN A 168 -33.93 -9.32 16.52
N GLY A 169 -33.20 -8.36 17.09
CA GLY A 169 -32.37 -8.58 18.26
C GLY A 169 -31.04 -9.31 17.98
N ILE A 170 -30.75 -9.62 16.73
CA ILE A 170 -29.50 -10.28 16.31
C ILE A 170 -28.58 -9.27 15.65
N LEU A 171 -27.32 -9.21 16.13
CA LEU A 171 -26.30 -8.35 15.55
C LEU A 171 -25.68 -9.00 14.31
N LYS A 172 -25.68 -8.26 13.21
CA LYS A 172 -25.19 -8.72 11.91
C LYS A 172 -24.20 -7.74 11.31
N MET A 173 -23.40 -8.22 10.37
CA MET A 173 -22.50 -7.42 9.54
C MET A 173 -22.91 -7.60 8.08
N LYS A 174 -23.30 -6.50 7.42
CA LYS A 174 -23.49 -6.46 5.96
C LYS A 174 -22.18 -6.05 5.30
N ALA A 175 -21.58 -6.96 4.55
CA ALA A 175 -20.33 -6.72 3.84
C ALA A 175 -20.47 -5.54 2.86
N LEU A 176 -19.39 -4.75 2.69
CA LEU A 176 -19.39 -3.61 1.76
C LEU A 176 -19.31 -4.01 0.29
N ASN A 177 -18.84 -5.20 -0.01
CA ASN A 177 -18.58 -5.67 -1.38
C ASN A 177 -19.52 -6.80 -1.83
N GLU A 178 -20.33 -7.31 -0.95
CA GLU A 178 -21.24 -8.44 -1.20
C GLU A 178 -22.61 -8.12 -0.62
N ASP A 179 -23.64 -8.71 -1.17
CA ASP A 179 -25.00 -8.57 -0.63
C ASP A 179 -25.22 -9.45 0.62
N ASP A 180 -24.21 -10.23 0.99
CA ASP A 180 -24.27 -11.11 2.14
C ASP A 180 -24.34 -10.33 3.46
N THR A 181 -25.29 -10.72 4.28
CA THR A 181 -25.44 -10.25 5.66
C THR A 181 -25.28 -11.46 6.58
N LEU A 182 -24.20 -11.44 7.37
CA LEU A 182 -23.86 -12.52 8.29
C LEU A 182 -24.05 -12.08 9.73
N THR A 183 -24.33 -13.02 10.65
CA THR A 183 -24.22 -12.71 12.08
C THR A 183 -22.77 -12.43 12.45
N VAL A 184 -22.54 -11.66 13.51
CA VAL A 184 -21.15 -11.40 14.00
C VAL A 184 -20.43 -12.71 14.26
N THR A 185 -21.10 -13.70 14.89
CA THR A 185 -20.53 -15.03 15.15
C THR A 185 -20.09 -15.72 13.84
N GLN A 186 -20.92 -15.71 12.79
CA GLN A 186 -20.55 -16.27 11.48
C GLN A 186 -19.36 -15.58 10.84
N VAL A 187 -19.20 -14.28 11.05
CA VAL A 187 -18.00 -13.55 10.60
C VAL A 187 -16.79 -14.01 11.41
N LEU A 188 -16.89 -14.12 12.75
CA LEU A 188 -15.80 -14.58 13.60
C LEU A 188 -15.38 -16.02 13.30
N ASP A 189 -16.32 -16.89 12.92
CA ASP A 189 -16.03 -18.28 12.54
C ASP A 189 -15.02 -18.38 11.36
N ARG A 190 -15.02 -17.40 10.46
CA ARG A 190 -14.04 -17.34 9.37
C ARG A 190 -12.60 -17.13 9.87
N TYR A 191 -12.43 -16.62 11.09
CA TYR A 191 -11.14 -16.22 11.67
C TYR A 191 -10.71 -17.04 12.89
N ARG A 192 -11.40 -18.16 13.22
CA ARG A 192 -11.12 -18.93 14.46
C ARG A 192 -9.68 -19.30 14.67
N GLN A 193 -8.99 -19.74 13.61
CA GLN A 193 -7.56 -20.10 13.69
C GLN A 193 -6.67 -18.86 13.92
N VAL A 194 -7.00 -17.73 13.30
CA VAL A 194 -6.29 -16.47 13.48
C VAL A 194 -6.48 -15.93 14.89
N ILE A 195 -7.73 -15.94 15.39
CA ILE A 195 -8.06 -15.48 16.75
C ILE A 195 -7.29 -16.29 17.78
N ALA A 196 -7.17 -17.61 17.61
CA ALA A 196 -6.44 -18.49 18.52
C ALA A 196 -4.92 -18.23 18.54
N GLY A 197 -4.32 -17.78 17.44
CA GLY A 197 -2.88 -17.57 17.29
C GLY A 197 -2.45 -16.10 17.45
N GLU A 198 -3.06 -15.21 16.69
CA GLU A 198 -2.61 -13.82 16.55
C GLU A 198 -3.61 -12.80 17.11
N GLY A 199 -4.87 -13.20 17.31
CA GLY A 199 -5.98 -12.29 17.61
C GLY A 199 -6.55 -11.62 16.36
N LEU A 200 -7.51 -10.73 16.57
CA LEU A 200 -8.22 -10.03 15.50
C LEU A 200 -8.45 -8.57 15.87
N LEU A 201 -8.08 -7.65 15.00
CA LEU A 201 -8.18 -6.20 15.22
C LEU A 201 -9.46 -5.64 14.61
N PHE A 202 -10.21 -4.85 15.39
CA PHE A 202 -11.38 -4.09 14.96
C PHE A 202 -11.05 -2.61 14.94
N GLU A 203 -11.39 -1.95 13.82
CA GLU A 203 -11.18 -0.51 13.63
C GLU A 203 -12.39 0.13 12.97
N ALA A 204 -12.59 1.43 13.19
CA ALA A 204 -13.56 2.20 12.43
C ALA A 204 -13.17 2.27 10.95
N PHE A 205 -14.15 2.18 10.06
CA PHE A 205 -13.93 2.34 8.62
C PHE A 205 -13.56 3.79 8.28
N ALA A 206 -12.51 3.98 7.51
CA ALA A 206 -12.10 5.29 7.03
C ALA A 206 -13.09 5.81 5.95
N LYS A 207 -13.99 6.70 6.34
CA LYS A 207 -14.91 7.34 5.38
C LYS A 207 -14.14 8.26 4.46
N GLN A 208 -13.92 7.81 3.23
CA GLN A 208 -13.09 8.56 2.28
C GLN A 208 -13.78 9.84 1.77
N HIS A 209 -12.97 10.84 1.46
CA HIS A 209 -13.40 12.09 0.82
C HIS A 209 -14.11 11.81 -0.51
N SER A 210 -15.08 12.64 -0.86
CA SER A 210 -15.91 12.47 -2.07
C SER A 210 -15.09 12.36 -3.37
N THR A 211 -13.97 13.04 -3.49
CA THR A 211 -13.04 12.93 -4.63
C THR A 211 -12.50 11.52 -4.78
N PHE A 212 -12.13 10.86 -3.65
CA PHE A 212 -11.62 9.50 -3.66
C PHE A 212 -12.73 8.47 -3.85
N ALA A 213 -13.90 8.71 -3.24
CA ALA A 213 -15.07 7.85 -3.41
C ALA A 213 -15.58 7.79 -4.87
N LYS A 214 -15.35 8.85 -5.66
CA LYS A 214 -15.65 8.86 -7.11
C LYS A 214 -14.77 7.88 -7.90
N PHE A 215 -13.55 7.63 -7.46
CA PHE A 215 -12.68 6.67 -8.14
C PHE A 215 -13.12 5.23 -7.89
N ASN A 216 -13.43 4.88 -6.66
CA ASN A 216 -14.06 3.63 -6.27
C ASN A 216 -14.73 3.77 -4.90
N PRO A 217 -16.05 3.58 -4.80
CA PRO A 217 -16.76 3.66 -3.53
C PRO A 217 -16.66 2.38 -2.69
N SER A 218 -16.32 1.23 -3.27
CA SER A 218 -16.34 -0.07 -2.59
C SER A 218 -15.07 -0.38 -1.78
N SER A 219 -13.98 0.36 -2.01
CA SER A 219 -12.75 0.25 -1.23
C SER A 219 -12.21 1.62 -0.84
N VAL A 220 -11.46 1.68 0.24
CA VAL A 220 -10.67 2.88 0.55
C VAL A 220 -9.52 2.97 -0.45
N ASN A 221 -9.52 4.03 -1.26
CA ASN A 221 -8.41 4.31 -2.18
C ASN A 221 -7.32 5.03 -1.41
N THR A 222 -6.11 4.53 -1.44
CA THR A 222 -5.02 5.02 -0.58
C THR A 222 -3.90 5.68 -1.38
N LEU A 223 -3.27 6.69 -0.76
CA LEU A 223 -2.01 7.24 -1.23
C LEU A 223 -0.85 6.42 -0.66
N ARG A 224 -0.07 5.77 -1.52
CA ARG A 224 1.23 5.23 -1.14
C ARG A 224 2.25 6.36 -1.24
N ILE A 225 2.80 6.78 -0.10
CA ILE A 225 3.74 7.89 0.00
C ILE A 225 5.08 7.37 0.52
N TRP A 226 6.16 7.65 -0.20
CA TRP A 226 7.51 7.33 0.22
C TRP A 226 8.16 8.54 0.87
N VAL A 227 8.52 8.40 2.14
CA VAL A 227 9.14 9.45 2.95
C VAL A 227 10.54 8.99 3.35
N LEU A 228 11.51 9.84 3.16
CA LEU A 228 12.92 9.57 3.43
C LEU A 228 13.50 10.69 4.30
N GLU A 229 14.21 10.28 5.35
CA GLU A 229 15.06 11.14 6.15
C GLU A 229 16.50 11.07 5.62
N THR A 230 17.05 12.23 5.30
CA THR A 230 18.48 12.44 4.99
C THR A 230 19.11 13.23 6.12
N ASN A 231 20.42 13.43 6.09
CA ASN A 231 21.09 14.28 7.08
C ASN A 231 20.62 15.75 7.04
N GLN A 232 19.95 16.16 5.98
CA GLN A 232 19.49 17.55 5.78
C GLN A 232 17.99 17.75 6.14
N ALA A 233 17.15 16.78 5.83
CA ALA A 233 15.70 16.92 6.00
C ALA A 233 14.93 15.61 5.88
N VAL A 234 13.74 15.59 6.45
CA VAL A 234 12.70 14.59 6.16
C VAL A 234 11.86 15.11 5.00
N LYS A 235 11.72 14.32 3.93
CA LYS A 235 11.00 14.72 2.72
C LYS A 235 10.25 13.57 2.06
N VAL A 236 9.14 13.91 1.42
CA VAL A 236 8.46 12.98 0.50
C VAL A 236 9.29 12.88 -0.79
N ILE A 237 9.69 11.68 -1.16
CA ILE A 237 10.50 11.41 -2.36
C ILE A 237 9.66 10.92 -3.54
N GLY A 238 8.41 10.52 -3.28
CA GLY A 238 7.48 10.11 -4.32
C GLY A 238 6.16 9.62 -3.77
N THR A 239 5.15 9.62 -4.61
CA THR A 239 3.81 9.15 -4.23
C THR A 239 3.01 8.72 -5.45
N TYR A 240 2.10 7.80 -5.21
CA TYR A 240 1.07 7.39 -6.15
C TYR A 240 -0.20 7.00 -5.40
N ILE A 241 -1.34 7.26 -6.01
CA ILE A 241 -2.61 6.75 -5.49
C ILE A 241 -2.82 5.32 -5.98
N ARG A 242 -3.35 4.48 -5.12
CA ARG A 242 -3.91 3.17 -5.45
C ARG A 242 -5.41 3.30 -5.52
N ILE A 243 -6.01 2.80 -6.59
CA ILE A 243 -7.45 2.87 -6.84
C ILE A 243 -7.95 1.43 -7.04
N GLY A 244 -8.90 1.03 -6.21
CA GLY A 244 -9.48 -0.31 -6.29
C GLY A 244 -10.38 -0.49 -7.49
N ARG A 245 -10.60 -1.74 -7.91
CA ARG A 245 -11.56 -2.12 -8.94
C ARG A 245 -12.95 -2.24 -8.33
N GLN A 246 -13.97 -2.06 -9.14
CA GLN A 246 -15.37 -2.16 -8.72
C GLN A 246 -15.63 -3.51 -8.01
N GLY A 247 -16.31 -3.46 -6.86
CA GLY A 247 -16.65 -4.65 -6.07
C GLY A 247 -15.48 -5.27 -5.30
N LYS A 248 -14.28 -4.64 -5.27
CA LYS A 248 -13.15 -5.08 -4.44
C LYS A 248 -13.08 -4.26 -3.16
N LEU A 249 -12.79 -4.91 -2.03
CA LEU A 249 -12.61 -4.24 -0.72
C LEU A 249 -11.24 -3.58 -0.58
N THR A 250 -10.27 -3.93 -1.43
CA THR A 250 -8.91 -3.44 -1.38
C THR A 250 -8.49 -2.80 -2.69
N ASP A 251 -7.58 -1.84 -2.60
CA ASP A 251 -7.03 -1.08 -3.73
C ASP A 251 -5.69 -1.64 -4.25
N ASN A 252 -5.26 -2.79 -3.74
CA ASN A 252 -3.94 -3.32 -4.04
C ASN A 252 -3.81 -3.88 -5.47
N ALA A 253 -2.57 -3.92 -5.96
CA ALA A 253 -2.22 -4.40 -7.29
C ALA A 253 -2.61 -5.87 -7.52
N GLY A 254 -2.55 -6.71 -6.48
CA GLY A 254 -2.92 -8.13 -6.56
C GLY A 254 -4.38 -8.35 -6.87
N SER A 255 -5.24 -7.40 -6.52
CA SER A 255 -6.68 -7.38 -6.85
C SER A 255 -6.99 -6.66 -8.16
N GLY A 256 -5.97 -6.33 -8.97
CA GLY A 256 -6.12 -5.59 -10.23
C GLY A 256 -6.22 -4.07 -10.07
N GLY A 257 -5.90 -3.55 -8.90
CA GLY A 257 -5.91 -2.11 -8.61
C GLY A 257 -5.08 -1.29 -9.59
N ILE A 258 -5.47 -0.04 -9.77
CA ILE A 258 -4.83 0.94 -10.65
C ILE A 258 -3.90 1.79 -9.80
N MET A 259 -2.71 2.09 -10.30
CA MET A 259 -1.77 3.02 -9.69
C MET A 259 -1.68 4.27 -10.54
N CYS A 260 -1.76 5.46 -9.92
CA CYS A 260 -1.59 6.74 -10.61
C CYS A 260 -0.50 7.54 -9.92
N PRO A 261 0.57 7.93 -10.61
CA PRO A 261 1.57 8.83 -10.05
C PRO A 261 0.93 10.17 -9.71
N VAL A 262 1.39 10.80 -8.64
CA VAL A 262 0.94 12.12 -8.20
C VAL A 262 2.07 13.12 -8.35
N ASN A 263 1.80 14.27 -8.92
CA ASN A 263 2.77 15.36 -8.98
C ASN A 263 2.99 15.93 -7.56
N LEU A 264 4.20 15.76 -7.02
CA LEU A 264 4.53 16.16 -5.65
C LEU A 264 4.33 17.65 -5.36
N LYS A 265 4.49 18.51 -6.37
CA LYS A 265 4.35 19.97 -6.17
C LYS A 265 2.89 20.42 -6.17
N THR A 266 2.04 19.75 -6.95
CA THR A 266 0.68 20.25 -7.21
C THR A 266 -0.43 19.36 -6.65
N GLY A 267 -0.13 18.10 -6.31
CA GLY A 267 -1.12 17.10 -5.93
C GLY A 267 -2.01 16.64 -7.08
N VAL A 268 -1.60 16.87 -8.34
CA VAL A 268 -2.38 16.50 -9.53
C VAL A 268 -2.04 15.07 -9.96
N LEU A 269 -3.07 14.28 -10.25
CA LEU A 269 -2.95 12.90 -10.71
C LEU A 269 -2.44 12.82 -12.15
N GLY A 270 -1.48 11.93 -12.37
CA GLY A 270 -1.11 11.44 -13.70
C GLY A 270 -2.13 10.45 -14.26
N LYS A 271 -1.78 9.78 -15.39
CA LYS A 271 -2.60 8.69 -15.92
C LYS A 271 -2.55 7.46 -15.02
N GLY A 272 -3.67 6.79 -14.88
CA GLY A 272 -3.74 5.50 -14.22
C GLY A 272 -2.94 4.45 -14.96
N LEU A 273 -2.30 3.53 -14.22
CA LEU A 273 -1.47 2.45 -14.74
C LEU A 273 -1.93 1.13 -14.15
N THR A 274 -2.08 0.08 -14.97
CA THR A 274 -2.14 -1.27 -14.44
C THR A 274 -0.76 -1.72 -14.00
N THR A 275 -0.71 -2.58 -12.99
CA THR A 275 0.54 -3.22 -12.55
C THR A 275 0.74 -4.59 -13.18
N ALA A 276 -0.20 -5.03 -14.02
CA ALA A 276 -0.12 -6.31 -14.70
C ALA A 276 1.11 -6.36 -15.62
N VAL A 277 2.02 -7.27 -15.30
CA VAL A 277 3.17 -7.57 -16.16
C VAL A 277 2.67 -8.45 -17.31
N PRO A 278 3.03 -8.15 -18.54
CA PRO A 278 4.12 -7.27 -18.99
C PRO A 278 3.66 -5.90 -19.48
N PHE A 279 2.38 -5.64 -19.56
CA PHE A 279 1.87 -4.46 -20.25
C PHE A 279 1.16 -3.55 -19.30
N ARG A 280 1.75 -2.39 -19.04
CA ARG A 280 1.06 -1.30 -18.40
C ARG A 280 0.06 -0.70 -19.38
N GLU A 281 -1.21 -0.80 -19.05
CA GLU A 281 -2.24 -0.01 -19.72
C GLU A 281 -2.33 1.34 -19.02
N ASN A 282 -2.59 2.38 -19.79
CA ASN A 282 -2.77 3.73 -19.29
C ASN A 282 -4.25 4.10 -19.36
N PHE A 283 -4.75 4.70 -18.29
CA PHE A 283 -6.13 5.14 -18.16
C PHE A 283 -6.19 6.63 -17.82
N GLU A 284 -7.03 7.38 -18.51
CA GLU A 284 -7.41 8.73 -18.10
C GLU A 284 -8.65 8.73 -17.22
N GLN A 285 -9.47 7.70 -17.36
CA GLN A 285 -10.66 7.44 -16.58
C GLN A 285 -10.62 6.04 -15.98
N HIS A 286 -11.39 5.82 -14.92
CA HIS A 286 -11.50 4.51 -14.30
C HIS A 286 -12.16 3.50 -15.28
N PRO A 287 -11.57 2.33 -15.53
CA PRO A 287 -12.06 1.42 -16.56
C PRO A 287 -13.45 0.83 -16.29
N ASP A 288 -13.86 0.74 -15.01
CA ASP A 288 -15.14 0.11 -14.67
C ASP A 288 -16.32 1.09 -14.71
N HIS A 289 -16.13 2.37 -14.37
CA HIS A 289 -17.23 3.34 -14.24
C HIS A 289 -16.90 4.75 -14.77
N GLN A 290 -15.82 4.88 -15.55
CA GLN A 290 -15.46 6.09 -16.29
C GLN A 290 -15.22 7.36 -15.45
N ALA A 291 -15.03 7.24 -14.13
CA ALA A 291 -14.66 8.38 -13.30
C ALA A 291 -13.31 8.96 -13.78
N GLN A 292 -13.25 10.28 -13.91
CA GLN A 292 -12.03 10.98 -14.31
C GLN A 292 -10.91 10.78 -13.29
N ILE A 293 -9.72 10.38 -13.73
CA ILE A 293 -8.51 10.19 -12.95
C ILE A 293 -7.46 11.23 -13.34
N TYR A 294 -7.07 11.23 -14.62
CA TYR A 294 -6.01 12.12 -15.13
C TYR A 294 -6.37 13.60 -14.93
N GLY A 295 -5.45 14.36 -14.38
CA GLY A 295 -5.62 15.80 -14.15
C GLY A 295 -6.42 16.17 -12.91
N VAL A 296 -6.96 15.20 -12.16
CA VAL A 296 -7.68 15.49 -10.91
C VAL A 296 -6.68 15.98 -9.86
N LYS A 297 -6.99 17.12 -9.23
CA LYS A 297 -6.23 17.67 -8.09
C LYS A 297 -6.76 17.05 -6.80
N LEU A 298 -5.86 16.47 -6.01
CA LEU A 298 -6.20 15.87 -4.72
C LEU A 298 -6.49 16.95 -3.67
N PRO A 299 -7.53 16.77 -2.82
CA PRO A 299 -7.79 17.67 -1.70
C PRO A 299 -6.72 17.54 -0.62
N TYR A 300 -6.59 18.55 0.22
CA TYR A 300 -5.70 18.56 1.41
C TYR A 300 -4.24 18.18 1.10
N TRP A 301 -3.72 18.59 -0.07
CA TRP A 301 -2.42 18.09 -0.52
C TRP A 301 -1.26 18.51 0.41
N ASN A 302 -1.28 19.71 0.94
CA ASN A 302 -0.26 20.18 1.89
C ASN A 302 -0.32 19.39 3.19
N GLU A 303 -1.51 19.16 3.71
CA GLU A 303 -1.76 18.37 4.92
C GLU A 303 -1.33 16.91 4.74
N VAL A 304 -1.43 16.37 3.51
CA VAL A 304 -0.89 15.03 3.16
C VAL A 304 0.63 15.00 3.32
N ILE A 305 1.33 15.99 2.78
CA ILE A 305 2.79 16.08 2.88
C ILE A 305 3.23 16.26 4.33
N ASP A 306 2.53 17.13 5.09
CA ASP A 306 2.82 17.39 6.50
C ASP A 306 2.57 16.13 7.35
N CYS A 307 1.42 15.46 7.19
CA CYS A 307 1.11 14.22 7.89
C CYS A 307 2.16 13.14 7.60
N ALA A 308 2.56 12.98 6.35
CA ALA A 308 3.54 11.98 5.95
C ALA A 308 4.93 12.25 6.55
N THR A 309 5.41 13.49 6.47
CA THR A 309 6.73 13.86 7.01
C THR A 309 6.74 13.84 8.54
N ASP A 310 5.66 14.27 9.19
CA ASP A 310 5.53 14.25 10.65
C ASP A 310 5.47 12.82 11.19
N THR A 311 4.86 11.89 10.46
CA THR A 311 4.86 10.47 10.80
C THR A 311 6.28 9.92 10.85
N LEU A 312 7.11 10.15 9.82
CA LEU A 312 8.49 9.64 9.82
C LEU A 312 9.36 10.28 10.91
N LYS A 313 9.22 11.59 11.17
CA LYS A 313 9.95 12.29 12.23
C LYS A 313 9.73 11.71 13.63
N LYS A 314 8.60 11.04 13.85
CA LYS A 314 8.23 10.45 15.14
C LYS A 314 8.58 8.96 15.24
N LEU A 315 8.88 8.27 14.13
CA LEU A 315 9.23 6.85 14.14
C LEU A 315 10.68 6.65 14.59
N PRO A 316 10.92 6.02 15.75
CA PRO A 316 12.27 5.84 16.27
C PRO A 316 13.09 4.93 15.35
N TYR A 317 14.36 5.29 15.15
CA TYR A 317 15.34 4.51 14.38
C TYR A 317 14.88 4.10 12.98
N THR A 318 13.96 4.87 12.39
CA THR A 318 13.42 4.62 11.06
C THR A 318 13.64 5.85 10.20
N ARG A 319 14.32 5.71 9.07
CA ARG A 319 14.66 6.81 8.16
C ARG A 319 14.00 6.73 6.79
N PHE A 320 13.30 5.64 6.51
CA PHE A 320 12.58 5.46 5.25
C PHE A 320 11.30 4.65 5.44
N VAL A 321 10.17 5.17 4.96
CA VAL A 321 8.88 4.47 5.02
C VAL A 321 8.08 4.64 3.74
N GLY A 322 7.22 3.66 3.48
CA GLY A 322 6.08 3.77 2.58
C GLY A 322 4.80 3.85 3.41
N LEU A 323 4.15 4.99 3.43
CA LEU A 323 2.90 5.20 4.16
C LEU A 323 1.71 4.92 3.26
N ASP A 324 0.68 4.29 3.79
CA ASP A 324 -0.63 4.21 3.17
C ASP A 324 -1.55 5.20 3.88
N LEU A 325 -1.95 6.25 3.17
CA LEU A 325 -2.85 7.27 3.68
C LEU A 325 -4.22 7.17 3.02
N ALA A 326 -5.28 7.22 3.83
CA ALA A 326 -6.61 7.49 3.34
C ALA A 326 -6.92 8.99 3.45
N MET A 327 -7.61 9.50 2.46
CA MET A 327 -8.13 10.87 2.49
C MET A 327 -9.55 10.85 3.01
N THR A 328 -9.78 11.44 4.18
CA THR A 328 -11.11 11.58 4.77
C THR A 328 -11.71 12.97 4.50
N THR A 329 -12.94 13.18 4.96
CA THR A 329 -13.59 14.49 4.88
C THR A 329 -12.93 15.54 5.77
N THR A 330 -12.14 15.14 6.75
CA THR A 330 -11.45 16.03 7.71
C THR A 330 -9.94 16.11 7.48
N GLY A 331 -9.42 15.43 6.46
CA GLY A 331 -7.99 15.42 6.13
C GLY A 331 -7.40 14.00 6.01
N PRO A 332 -6.08 13.90 5.86
CA PRO A 332 -5.38 12.62 5.71
C PRO A 332 -5.28 11.87 7.03
N ILE A 333 -5.40 10.55 6.97
CA ILE A 333 -5.14 9.63 8.09
C ILE A 333 -4.24 8.47 7.64
N ILE A 334 -3.37 8.00 8.53
CA ILE A 334 -2.53 6.81 8.28
C ILE A 334 -3.39 5.55 8.41
N ILE A 335 -3.30 4.70 7.39
CA ILE A 335 -3.89 3.35 7.38
C ILE A 335 -2.86 2.29 7.76
N GLU A 336 -1.62 2.45 7.27
CA GLU A 336 -0.53 1.52 7.49
C GLU A 336 0.83 2.19 7.28
N VAL A 337 1.84 1.78 8.07
CA VAL A 337 3.24 2.22 7.96
C VAL A 337 4.10 1.05 7.50
N ASN A 338 4.60 1.11 6.26
CA ASN A 338 5.46 0.08 5.71
C ASN A 338 6.93 0.48 5.86
N VAL A 339 7.65 -0.16 6.79
CA VAL A 339 9.10 0.05 6.99
C VAL A 339 9.97 -0.75 6.03
N CYS A 340 9.35 -1.58 5.20
CA CYS A 340 9.98 -2.33 4.11
C CYS A 340 9.12 -2.23 2.84
N PRO A 341 8.90 -1.02 2.29
CA PRO A 341 8.06 -0.87 1.10
C PRO A 341 8.64 -1.64 -0.08
N ASP A 342 7.77 -2.23 -0.91
CA ASP A 342 8.22 -2.97 -2.09
C ASP A 342 8.88 -2.02 -3.10
N LYS A 343 10.10 -2.35 -3.51
CA LYS A 343 10.87 -1.60 -4.52
C LYS A 343 10.10 -1.38 -5.84
N ASN A 344 9.21 -2.31 -6.22
CA ASN A 344 8.40 -2.15 -7.43
C ASN A 344 7.46 -0.93 -7.35
N GLY A 345 7.14 -0.45 -6.15
CA GLY A 345 6.45 0.82 -5.95
C GLY A 345 7.17 2.00 -6.58
N ALA A 346 8.52 2.02 -6.57
CA ALA A 346 9.29 3.08 -7.25
C ALA A 346 9.01 3.11 -8.77
N ALA A 347 8.99 1.92 -9.39
CA ALA A 347 8.71 1.81 -10.82
C ALA A 347 7.27 2.25 -11.16
N ASN A 348 6.31 1.91 -10.30
CA ASN A 348 4.89 2.22 -10.50
C ASN A 348 4.57 3.69 -10.22
N GLY A 349 5.20 4.26 -9.19
CA GLY A 349 5.03 5.68 -8.82
C GLY A 349 5.94 6.64 -9.57
N MET A 350 6.76 6.15 -10.53
CA MET A 350 7.78 6.93 -11.23
C MET A 350 8.79 7.60 -10.26
N ILE A 351 9.19 6.89 -9.20
CA ILE A 351 10.07 7.39 -8.14
C ILE A 351 11.51 6.95 -8.41
N SER A 352 12.44 7.89 -8.41
CA SER A 352 13.89 7.59 -8.44
C SER A 352 14.30 6.90 -7.13
N SER A 353 14.91 5.72 -7.24
CA SER A 353 15.25 4.91 -6.05
C SER A 353 16.74 5.01 -5.62
N ASP A 354 17.58 5.65 -6.39
CA ASP A 354 18.99 5.88 -6.06
C ASP A 354 19.20 6.81 -4.85
N ILE A 355 18.29 7.75 -4.63
CA ILE A 355 18.28 8.63 -3.45
C ILE A 355 18.26 7.84 -2.12
N ILE A 356 17.61 6.65 -2.11
CA ILE A 356 17.58 5.76 -0.94
C ILE A 356 18.96 5.19 -0.66
N LYS A 357 19.70 4.80 -1.71
CA LYS A 357 21.07 4.32 -1.59
C LYS A 357 22.02 5.43 -1.12
N GLN A 358 21.84 6.65 -1.64
CA GLN A 358 22.62 7.82 -1.23
C GLN A 358 22.40 8.12 0.26
N ALA A 359 21.13 8.19 0.72
CA ALA A 359 20.82 8.41 2.12
C ALA A 359 21.42 7.32 3.05
N ALA A 360 21.41 6.05 2.62
CA ALA A 360 22.03 4.97 3.38
C ALA A 360 23.57 5.04 3.43
N GLN A 361 24.22 5.71 2.46
CA GLN A 361 25.64 5.99 2.51
C GLN A 361 25.98 7.13 3.48
N GLU A 362 25.12 8.14 3.56
CA GLU A 362 25.25 9.24 4.51
C GLU A 362 25.18 8.76 5.98
N CYS A 363 24.35 7.75 6.28
CA CYS A 363 24.24 7.19 7.65
C CYS A 363 25.54 6.56 8.16
N THR A 364 26.41 6.06 7.27
CA THR A 364 27.66 5.40 7.66
C THR A 364 28.81 6.39 7.94
N LEU A 365 28.59 7.68 7.72
CA LEU A 365 29.59 8.73 7.97
C LEU A 365 29.38 9.44 9.33
N THR A 366 28.31 9.10 10.06
CA THR A 366 27.94 9.75 11.33
C THR A 366 27.95 8.81 12.55
N ASP A 367 28.24 7.54 12.35
CA ASP A 367 28.49 6.53 13.39
C ASP A 367 30.02 6.34 13.55
#